data_0a9de79c592f1401d9d824a07e3c3c3d
#
_entry.id   0a9de79c592f1401d9d824a07e3c3c3d
#
_cell.length_a   1.000
_cell.length_b   1.000
_cell.length_c   1.000
_cell.angle_alpha   90.00
_cell.angle_beta   90.00
_cell.angle_gamma   90.00
#
_symmetry.space_group_name_H-M   'P 1'
#
loop_
_entity.id
_entity.type
_entity.pdbx_description
1 polymer ?
#
loop_
_entity_poly.entity_id
_entity_poly.type
_entity_poly.pdbx_seq_one_letter_code
_entity_poly.pdbx_strand_id
1 'polypeptide(L)' 'MVQVRMFGMARFQSGVKSFECDAKTVNELMNQVPNMKRRDVRDLVILMNGKSVSKRYRFKDGDEVVLMSPIGGG' A
#
# COMPACT_ATOMS: atom_id res chain seq x y z
N MET A 1 13.79 -4.61 1.95
CA MET A 1 12.38 -4.95 1.63
C MET A 1 11.44 -4.06 2.40
N VAL A 2 10.33 -3.74 1.82
CA VAL A 2 9.27 -2.97 2.44
C VAL A 2 8.19 -3.94 2.91
N GLN A 3 7.75 -3.79 4.16
CA GLN A 3 6.64 -4.58 4.70
C GLN A 3 5.35 -3.83 4.45
N VAL A 4 4.38 -4.50 3.83
CA VAL A 4 3.10 -3.87 3.51
C VAL A 4 1.98 -4.63 4.21
N ARG A 5 1.15 -3.89 4.94
CA ARG A 5 -0.05 -4.45 5.57
C ARG A 5 -1.28 -3.92 4.86
N MET A 6 -2.24 -4.80 4.65
CA MET A 6 -3.48 -4.45 3.98
C MET A 6 -4.61 -4.36 4.98
N PHE A 7 -5.40 -3.30 4.90
CA PHE A 7 -6.55 -3.09 5.80
C PHE A 7 -7.82 -2.81 5.02
N GLY A 8 -8.95 -3.14 5.64
CA GLY A 8 -10.27 -2.84 5.10
C GLY A 8 -10.53 -3.54 3.78
N MET A 9 -11.19 -2.85 2.87
CA MET A 9 -11.54 -3.41 1.57
C MET A 9 -10.30 -3.80 0.75
N ALA A 10 -9.20 -3.11 0.97
CA ALA A 10 -7.96 -3.45 0.27
C ALA A 10 -7.52 -4.87 0.61
N ARG A 11 -7.71 -5.29 1.84
CA ARG A 11 -7.40 -6.65 2.26
C ARG A 11 -8.25 -7.67 1.53
N PHE A 12 -9.55 -7.39 1.39
CA PHE A 12 -10.45 -8.27 0.65
C PHE A 12 -10.08 -8.33 -0.83
N GLN A 13 -9.85 -7.18 -1.44
CA GLN A 13 -9.56 -7.12 -2.87
C GLN A 13 -8.24 -7.81 -3.21
N SER A 14 -7.23 -7.63 -2.39
CA SER A 14 -5.93 -8.23 -2.62
C SER A 14 -5.88 -9.70 -2.21
N GLY A 15 -6.73 -10.09 -1.27
CA GLY A 15 -6.74 -11.45 -0.75
C GLY A 15 -5.60 -11.76 0.20
N VAL A 16 -4.81 -10.76 0.58
CA VAL A 16 -3.68 -10.95 1.50
C VAL A 16 -3.76 -9.96 2.65
N LYS A 17 -3.25 -10.38 3.80
CA LYS A 17 -3.17 -9.53 4.98
C LYS A 17 -1.93 -8.64 4.94
N SER A 18 -0.86 -9.16 4.38
CA SER A 18 0.40 -8.46 4.31
C SER A 18 1.28 -9.11 3.25
N PHE A 19 2.26 -8.39 2.80
CA PHE A 19 3.27 -8.93 1.90
C PHE A 19 4.53 -8.08 2.00
N GLU A 20 5.63 -8.64 1.52
CA GLU A 20 6.89 -7.91 1.41
C GLU A 20 7.15 -7.61 -0.06
N CYS A 21 7.76 -6.48 -0.32
CA CYS A 21 8.17 -6.17 -1.69
C CYS A 21 9.45 -5.36 -1.70
N ASP A 22 10.13 -5.44 -2.82
CA ASP A 22 11.33 -4.65 -3.06
C ASP A 22 10.90 -3.41 -3.85
N ALA A 23 10.60 -2.35 -3.13
CA ALA A 23 10.15 -1.11 -3.73
C ALA A 23 10.91 0.06 -3.14
N LYS A 24 11.37 0.96 -3.99
CA LYS A 24 12.01 2.19 -3.56
C LYS A 24 11.08 3.37 -3.67
N THR A 25 10.06 3.28 -4.49
CA THR A 25 9.10 4.36 -4.70
C THR A 25 7.69 3.84 -4.50
N VAL A 26 6.77 4.77 -4.28
CA VAL A 26 5.35 4.42 -4.17
C VAL A 26 4.86 3.75 -5.45
N ASN A 27 5.29 4.24 -6.59
CA ASN A 27 4.89 3.67 -7.87
C ASN A 27 5.32 2.20 -7.99
N GLU A 28 6.52 1.88 -7.57
CA GLU A 28 7.02 0.50 -7.58
C GLU A 28 6.20 -0.38 -6.64
N LEU A 29 5.86 0.15 -5.47
CA LEU A 29 5.05 -0.59 -4.52
C LEU A 29 3.66 -0.87 -5.08
N MET A 30 3.05 0.14 -5.71
CA MET A 30 1.72 0.00 -6.29
C MET A 30 1.66 -1.07 -7.38
N ASN A 31 2.75 -1.27 -8.09
CA ASN A 31 2.81 -2.30 -9.13
C ASN A 31 2.92 -3.71 -8.57
N GLN A 32 3.19 -3.85 -7.29
CA GLN A 32 3.43 -5.15 -6.66
C GLN A 32 2.29 -5.61 -5.75
N VAL A 33 1.23 -4.83 -5.64
CA VAL A 33 0.07 -5.22 -4.83
C VAL A 33 -0.66 -6.37 -5.53
N PRO A 34 -0.81 -7.53 -4.86
CA PRO A 34 -1.44 -8.68 -5.51
C PRO A 34 -2.91 -8.47 -5.77
N ASN A 35 -3.37 -9.02 -6.88
CA ASN A 35 -4.80 -9.09 -7.24
C ASN A 35 -5.53 -7.77 -7.33
N MET A 36 -4.84 -6.67 -7.43
CA MET A 36 -5.45 -5.36 -7.59
C MET A 36 -4.95 -4.68 -8.85
N LYS A 37 -5.84 -4.02 -9.54
CA LYS A 37 -5.48 -3.23 -10.70
C LYS A 37 -4.82 -1.94 -10.25
N ARG A 38 -3.99 -1.38 -11.11
CA ARG A 38 -3.27 -0.17 -10.78
C ARG A 38 -4.19 0.98 -10.37
N ARG A 39 -5.33 1.11 -11.04
CA ARG A 39 -6.30 2.16 -10.69
C ARG A 39 -6.87 1.97 -9.28
N ASP A 40 -7.08 0.72 -8.88
CA ASP A 40 -7.61 0.42 -7.55
C ASP A 40 -6.59 0.75 -6.48
N VAL A 41 -5.33 0.43 -6.74
CA VAL A 41 -4.25 0.73 -5.80
C VAL A 41 -4.03 2.23 -5.66
N ARG A 42 -4.22 2.96 -6.76
CA ARG A 42 -4.00 4.42 -6.76
C ARG A 42 -4.89 5.14 -5.75
N ASP A 43 -6.08 4.59 -5.50
CA ASP A 43 -7.01 5.22 -4.58
C ASP A 43 -6.76 4.85 -3.12
N LEU A 44 -5.81 3.96 -2.86
CA LEU A 44 -5.51 3.55 -1.49
C LEU A 44 -4.75 4.63 -0.74
N VAL A 45 -5.01 4.69 0.56
CA VAL A 45 -4.26 5.56 1.45
C VAL A 45 -3.03 4.79 1.92
N ILE A 46 -1.88 5.45 1.88
CA ILE A 46 -0.62 4.87 2.34
C ILE A 46 -0.26 5.53 3.66
N LEU A 47 -0.13 4.73 4.70
CA LEU A 47 0.21 5.23 6.03
C LEU A 47 1.53 4.66 6.49
N MET A 48 2.34 5.50 7.14
CA MET A 48 3.55 5.09 7.84
C MET A 48 3.53 5.74 9.21
N ASN A 49 3.65 4.93 10.25
CA ASN A 49 3.62 5.41 11.63
C ASN A 49 2.37 6.26 11.92
N GLY A 50 1.24 5.85 11.34
CA GLY A 50 -0.03 6.53 11.57
C GLY A 50 -0.25 7.78 10.76
N LYS A 51 0.68 8.14 9.88
CA LYS A 51 0.57 9.34 9.05
C LYS A 51 0.54 8.97 7.58
N SER A 52 -0.27 9.68 6.80
CA SER A 52 -0.28 9.43 5.36
C SER A 52 1.01 9.97 4.75
N VAL A 53 1.49 9.28 3.73
CA VAL A 53 2.71 9.68 3.04
C VAL A 53 2.39 10.11 1.62
N SER A 54 3.21 11.02 1.12
CA SER A 54 3.11 11.48 -0.24
C SER A 54 3.44 10.37 -1.23
N LYS A 55 2.84 10.44 -2.41
CA LYS A 55 3.17 9.52 -3.49
C LYS A 55 4.60 9.70 -3.99
N ARG A 56 5.27 10.73 -3.55
CA ARG A 56 6.68 10.99 -3.89
C ARG A 56 7.65 10.42 -2.86
N TYR A 57 7.12 9.80 -1.82
CA TYR A 57 7.95 9.25 -0.77
C TYR A 57 8.85 8.15 -1.32
N ARG A 58 10.10 8.12 -0.84
CA ARG A 58 11.04 7.07 -1.18
C ARG A 58 11.21 6.14 0.00
N PHE A 59 10.96 4.86 -0.24
CA PHE A 59 11.06 3.86 0.81
C PHE A 59 12.51 3.51 1.11
N LYS A 60 12.74 3.16 2.36
CA LYS A 60 14.02 2.66 2.83
C LYS A 60 13.86 1.21 3.20
N ASP A 61 14.95 0.47 3.20
CA ASP A 61 14.92 -0.93 3.59
C ASP A 61 14.41 -1.04 5.02
N GLY A 62 13.45 -1.93 5.22
CA GLY A 62 12.84 -2.13 6.52
C GLY A 62 11.62 -1.26 6.82
N ASP A 63 11.26 -0.37 5.92
CA ASP A 63 10.07 0.44 6.11
C ASP A 63 8.81 -0.44 6.19
N GLU A 64 7.88 -0.01 7.03
CA GLU A 64 6.59 -0.68 7.18
C GLU A 64 5.49 0.30 6.77
N VAL A 65 4.62 -0.12 5.87
CA VAL A 65 3.52 0.71 5.41
C VAL A 65 2.20 -0.02 5.55
N VAL A 66 1.14 0.75 5.66
CA VAL A 66 -0.22 0.24 5.69
C VAL A 66 -0.94 0.80 4.48
N LEU A 67 -1.60 -0.08 3.74
CA LEU A 67 -2.48 0.32 2.64
C LEU A 67 -3.91 0.08 3.07
N MET A 68 -4.75 1.09 2.90
CA MET A 68 -6.16 0.96 3.28
C MET A 68 -7.02 1.74 2.30
N SER A 69 -8.25 1.28 2.16
CA SER A 69 -9.22 1.97 1.33
C SER A 69 -9.71 3.23 2.03
N PRO A 70 -9.96 4.31 1.30
CA PRO A 70 -10.51 5.52 1.93
C PRO A 70 -11.87 5.22 2.55
N ILE A 71 -12.09 5.77 3.72
CA ILE A 71 -13.35 5.62 4.43
C ILE A 71 -14.44 6.38 3.69
N GLY A 72 -15.60 5.74 3.54
CA GLY A 72 -16.70 6.36 2.85
C GLY A 72 -16.45 6.46 1.36
N GLY A 73 -15.40 5.84 0.93
CA GLY A 73 -14.98 5.86 -0.45
C GLY A 73 -16.05 5.36 -1.35
N GLY A 74 -17.02 5.76 -0.87
CA GLY A 74 -18.04 5.44 -1.74
C GLY A 74 -17.50 5.37 -3.06
#